data_a6d7cc7c7ccc32f64c64c18a81891d07
#
_entry.id   a6d7cc7c7ccc32f64c64c18a81891d07
#
_cell.length_a   1.000
_cell.length_b   1.000
_cell.length_c   1.000
_cell.angle_alpha   90.00
_cell.angle_beta   90.00
_cell.angle_gamma   90.00
#
_symmetry.space_group_name_H-M   'P 1'
#
loop_
_entity.id
_entity.type
_entity.pdbx_description
1 polymer ?
#
loop_
_entity_poly.entity_id
_entity_poly.type
_entity_poly.pdbx_seq_one_letter_code
_entity_poly.pdbx_strand_id
1 'polypeptide(L)'
;MGNKSYLVLTAVGPDRPGLVSEISSMVLAAGANLEDSRMAILGGEFALLVLVSGDERAMGEVETRGAALGERLGLRLLTKATTSRQAARDFLPFQIRVTGVDRPGIVQRVTAVLAGRGVNVASLESRLEFAPESGTAMFILEAHLQIPSALALADLRRELSRVCEEESWDYTLGEG
;
A
#
# COMPACT_ATOMS: atom_id res chain seq x y z
N MET A 1 -20.64 23.47 11.14
CA MET A 1 -19.49 22.56 10.96
C MET A 1 -19.40 22.29 9.47
N GLY A 2 -18.36 22.79 8.80
CA GLY A 2 -18.18 22.56 7.36
C GLY A 2 -18.03 21.07 7.07
N ASN A 3 -18.61 20.62 5.98
CA ASN A 3 -18.52 19.25 5.54
C ASN A 3 -17.04 18.97 5.18
N LYS A 4 -16.40 18.03 5.86
CA LYS A 4 -14.99 17.65 5.62
C LYS A 4 -14.94 16.81 4.36
N SER A 5 -14.27 17.30 3.32
CA SER A 5 -14.04 16.59 2.06
C SER A 5 -12.67 15.91 2.09
N TYR A 6 -12.53 14.84 1.31
CA TYR A 6 -11.31 14.04 1.24
C TYR A 6 -10.86 13.84 -0.19
N LEU A 7 -9.55 13.80 -0.38
CA LEU A 7 -8.92 13.61 -1.67
C LEU A 7 -7.70 12.70 -1.51
N VAL A 8 -7.55 11.71 -2.38
CA VAL A 8 -6.31 10.96 -2.52
C VAL A 8 -5.45 11.65 -3.56
N LEU A 9 -4.23 12.01 -3.18
CA LEU A 9 -3.19 12.51 -4.05
C LEU A 9 -2.14 11.42 -4.25
N THR A 10 -1.81 11.14 -5.51
CA THR A 10 -0.71 10.26 -5.90
C THR A 10 0.35 11.03 -6.65
N ALA A 11 1.63 10.78 -6.34
CA ALA A 11 2.75 11.36 -7.06
C ALA A 11 3.75 10.27 -7.42
N VAL A 12 4.19 10.22 -8.68
CA VAL A 12 5.20 9.25 -9.17
C VAL A 12 6.16 9.96 -10.10
N GLY A 13 7.46 9.68 -9.98
CA GLY A 13 8.51 10.17 -10.86
C GLY A 13 9.91 9.99 -10.27
N PRO A 14 10.95 10.55 -10.92
CA PRO A 14 12.33 10.39 -10.48
C PRO A 14 12.54 10.82 -9.02
N ASP A 15 13.22 9.96 -8.23
CA ASP A 15 13.50 10.27 -6.84
C ASP A 15 14.53 11.39 -6.68
N ARG A 16 14.28 12.28 -5.72
CA ARG A 16 15.22 13.29 -5.25
C ARG A 16 14.87 13.80 -3.86
N PRO A 17 15.86 14.30 -3.11
CA PRO A 17 15.60 14.92 -1.81
C PRO A 17 14.59 16.09 -1.90
N GLY A 18 13.70 16.17 -0.90
CA GLY A 18 12.78 17.29 -0.73
C GLY A 18 11.38 17.10 -1.31
N LEU A 19 11.10 16.04 -2.11
CA LEU A 19 9.79 15.83 -2.75
C LEU A 19 8.63 15.80 -1.74
N VAL A 20 8.78 15.04 -0.65
CA VAL A 20 7.75 14.97 0.40
C VAL A 20 7.51 16.33 1.04
N SER A 21 8.58 17.11 1.29
CA SER A 21 8.49 18.45 1.86
C SER A 21 7.75 19.40 0.92
N GLU A 22 8.03 19.36 -0.37
CA GLU A 22 7.38 20.24 -1.36
C GLU A 22 5.89 19.89 -1.51
N ILE A 23 5.54 18.60 -1.54
CA ILE A 23 4.15 18.15 -1.63
C ILE A 23 3.37 18.50 -0.35
N SER A 24 3.94 18.24 0.84
CA SER A 24 3.28 18.58 2.10
C SER A 24 3.12 20.08 2.30
N SER A 25 4.11 20.88 1.88
CA SER A 25 4.03 22.35 1.89
C SER A 25 2.93 22.87 0.97
N MET A 26 2.74 22.26 -0.20
CA MET A 26 1.66 22.60 -1.12
C MET A 26 0.29 22.30 -0.51
N VAL A 27 0.13 21.12 0.13
CA VAL A 27 -1.12 20.73 0.82
C VAL A 27 -1.43 21.73 1.93
N LEU A 28 -0.45 22.08 2.75
CA LEU A 28 -0.62 23.06 3.83
C LEU A 28 -1.00 24.44 3.27
N ALA A 29 -0.32 24.90 2.23
CA ALA A 29 -0.59 26.21 1.59
C ALA A 29 -1.96 26.26 0.90
N ALA A 30 -2.55 25.12 0.56
CA ALA A 30 -3.94 25.02 0.06
C ALA A 30 -4.98 25.10 1.20
N GLY A 31 -4.56 25.15 2.46
CA GLY A 31 -5.47 25.13 3.62
C GLY A 31 -6.00 23.72 3.94
N ALA A 32 -5.35 22.68 3.41
CA ALA A 32 -5.71 21.30 3.62
C ALA A 32 -4.80 20.62 4.66
N ASN A 33 -5.24 19.48 5.18
CA ASN A 33 -4.49 18.66 6.12
C ASN A 33 -4.13 17.31 5.51
N LEU A 34 -2.94 16.81 5.83
CA LEU A 34 -2.47 15.49 5.46
C LEU A 34 -2.84 14.50 6.57
N GLU A 35 -3.70 13.54 6.25
CA GLU A 35 -4.25 12.57 7.22
C GLU A 35 -3.44 11.29 7.30
N ASP A 36 -3.10 10.71 6.16
CA ASP A 36 -2.35 9.46 6.05
C ASP A 36 -1.49 9.47 4.78
N SER A 37 -0.37 8.78 4.81
CA SER A 37 0.51 8.70 3.64
C SER A 37 1.23 7.36 3.55
N ARG A 38 1.54 6.97 2.31
CA ARG A 38 2.42 5.84 1.99
C ARG A 38 3.41 6.30 0.93
N MET A 39 4.65 5.94 1.13
CA MET A 39 5.74 6.32 0.23
C MET A 39 6.66 5.12 0.01
N ALA A 40 7.16 5.00 -1.21
CA ALA A 40 8.18 4.02 -1.56
C ALA A 40 9.14 4.60 -2.62
N ILE A 41 10.37 4.08 -2.64
CA ILE A 41 11.32 4.29 -3.72
C ILE A 41 11.57 2.91 -4.35
N LEU A 42 11.21 2.75 -5.62
CA LEU A 42 11.36 1.49 -6.36
C LEU A 42 12.04 1.74 -7.70
N GLY A 43 13.17 1.09 -7.94
CA GLY A 43 13.92 1.22 -9.20
C GLY A 43 14.40 2.65 -9.51
N GLY A 44 14.63 3.48 -8.47
CA GLY A 44 15.00 4.89 -8.63
C GLY A 44 13.82 5.85 -8.83
N GLU A 45 12.59 5.33 -8.80
CA GLU A 45 11.37 6.13 -8.87
C GLU A 45 10.75 6.32 -7.48
N PHE A 46 10.42 7.56 -7.18
CA PHE A 46 9.61 7.96 -6.02
C PHE A 46 8.15 7.71 -6.30
N ALA A 47 7.44 7.11 -5.34
CA ALA A 47 6.00 6.97 -5.36
C ALA A 47 5.41 7.39 -4.01
N LEU A 48 4.39 8.23 -4.03
CA LEU A 48 3.70 8.72 -2.84
C LEU A 48 2.19 8.65 -3.03
N LEU A 49 1.50 8.16 -2.01
CA LEU A 49 0.04 8.16 -1.89
C LEU A 49 -0.31 8.90 -0.60
N VAL A 50 -1.15 9.94 -0.70
CA VAL A 50 -1.54 10.78 0.44
C VAL A 50 -3.05 10.91 0.51
N LEU A 51 -3.61 10.72 1.70
CA LEU A 51 -4.98 11.11 2.01
C LEU A 51 -4.98 12.55 2.55
N VAL A 52 -5.65 13.42 1.83
CA VAL A 52 -5.78 14.84 2.17
C VAL A 52 -7.21 15.14 2.58
N SER A 53 -7.40 16.03 3.56
CA SER A 53 -8.71 16.48 4.00
C SER A 53 -8.76 18.00 4.12
N GLY A 54 -9.96 18.56 3.95
CA GLY A 54 -10.21 19.99 4.05
C GLY A 54 -11.65 20.31 3.68
N ASP A 55 -11.95 21.61 3.52
CA ASP A 55 -13.19 22.03 2.90
C ASP A 55 -13.11 21.90 1.36
N GLU A 56 -14.22 22.12 0.69
CA GLU A 56 -14.32 21.99 -0.78
C GLU A 56 -13.37 22.96 -1.51
N ARG A 57 -13.16 24.16 -0.97
CA ARG A 57 -12.24 25.15 -1.51
C ARG A 57 -10.79 24.65 -1.42
N ALA A 58 -10.39 24.14 -0.26
CA ALA A 58 -9.05 23.59 -0.07
C ALA A 58 -8.79 22.40 -1.01
N MET A 59 -9.80 21.54 -1.26
CA MET A 59 -9.67 20.44 -2.22
C MET A 59 -9.41 20.96 -3.64
N GLY A 60 -10.14 21.95 -4.12
CA GLY A 60 -9.91 22.56 -5.43
C GLY A 60 -8.54 23.24 -5.56
N GLU A 61 -8.06 23.87 -4.47
CA GLU A 61 -6.70 24.44 -4.40
C GLU A 61 -5.63 23.34 -4.49
N VAL A 62 -5.81 22.20 -3.79
CA VAL A 62 -4.89 21.06 -3.88
C VAL A 62 -4.82 20.52 -5.30
N GLU A 63 -5.93 20.36 -5.99
CA GLU A 63 -5.98 19.89 -7.38
C GLU A 63 -5.24 20.86 -8.32
N THR A 64 -5.53 22.16 -8.23
CA THR A 64 -4.94 23.17 -9.11
C THR A 64 -3.42 23.29 -8.87
N ARG A 65 -3.02 23.43 -7.61
CA ARG A 65 -1.61 23.59 -7.24
C ARG A 65 -0.83 22.29 -7.44
N GLY A 66 -1.48 21.14 -7.25
CA GLY A 66 -0.91 19.82 -7.47
C GLY A 66 -0.48 19.63 -8.93
N ALA A 67 -1.33 19.99 -9.88
CA ALA A 67 -1.00 19.90 -11.31
C ALA A 67 0.25 20.73 -11.64
N ALA A 68 0.29 22.01 -11.22
CA ALA A 68 1.44 22.89 -11.44
C ALA A 68 2.71 22.39 -10.72
N LEU A 69 2.56 21.85 -9.52
CA LEU A 69 3.68 21.25 -8.77
C LEU A 69 4.25 20.03 -9.49
N GLY A 70 3.39 19.15 -9.98
CA GLY A 70 3.79 17.97 -10.74
C GLY A 70 4.63 18.33 -11.96
N GLU A 71 4.20 19.29 -12.76
CA GLU A 71 4.95 19.78 -13.91
C GLU A 71 6.33 20.33 -13.51
N ARG A 72 6.37 21.16 -12.46
CA ARG A 72 7.62 21.76 -11.95
C ARG A 72 8.61 20.75 -11.44
N LEU A 73 8.13 19.67 -10.80
CA LEU A 73 8.97 18.64 -10.18
C LEU A 73 9.30 17.48 -11.13
N GLY A 74 8.69 17.41 -12.31
CA GLY A 74 8.79 16.27 -13.21
C GLY A 74 8.06 15.03 -12.69
N LEU A 75 7.04 15.21 -11.82
CA LEU A 75 6.23 14.16 -11.27
C LEU A 75 4.89 14.05 -12.01
N ARG A 76 4.41 12.82 -12.18
CA ARG A 76 3.00 12.59 -12.48
C ARG A 76 2.23 12.69 -11.19
N LEU A 77 1.46 13.76 -11.03
CA LEU A 77 0.64 14.00 -9.86
C LEU A 77 -0.82 13.88 -10.26
N LEU A 78 -1.57 13.01 -9.58
CA LEU A 78 -2.98 12.75 -9.83
C LEU A 78 -3.75 12.94 -8.52
N THR A 79 -4.97 13.43 -8.64
CA THR A 79 -5.89 13.61 -7.51
C THR A 79 -7.19 12.87 -7.78
N LYS A 80 -7.81 12.35 -6.74
CA LYS A 80 -9.10 11.67 -6.80
C LYS A 80 -9.90 11.96 -5.53
N ALA A 81 -11.09 12.54 -5.69
CA ALA A 81 -12.02 12.69 -4.58
C ALA A 81 -12.37 11.33 -3.98
N THR A 82 -12.43 11.28 -2.64
CA THR A 82 -12.73 10.06 -1.89
C THR A 82 -13.56 10.37 -0.65
N THR A 83 -13.87 9.36 0.12
CA THR A 83 -14.52 9.49 1.43
C THR A 83 -13.57 9.05 2.54
N SER A 84 -13.81 9.50 3.78
CA SER A 84 -13.06 8.96 4.91
C SER A 84 -13.28 7.45 5.00
N ARG A 85 -12.21 6.71 5.28
CA ARG A 85 -12.31 5.27 5.52
C ARG A 85 -13.11 5.06 6.82
N GLN A 86 -14.33 4.55 6.72
CA GLN A 86 -14.99 4.00 7.89
C GLN A 86 -14.22 2.73 8.30
N ALA A 87 -13.83 2.65 9.58
CA ALA A 87 -13.23 1.44 10.11
C ALA A 87 -14.23 0.28 9.88
N ALA A 88 -13.87 -0.62 9.00
CA ALA A 88 -14.69 -1.80 8.73
C ALA A 88 -14.67 -2.67 10.00
N ARG A 89 -15.80 -2.71 10.72
CA ARG A 89 -15.95 -3.40 12.02
C ARG A 89 -15.91 -4.92 11.92
N ASP A 90 -16.01 -5.45 10.71
CA ASP A 90 -16.17 -6.90 10.47
C ASP A 90 -14.89 -7.59 10.01
N PHE A 91 -13.72 -6.98 10.23
CA PHE A 91 -12.42 -7.53 9.85
C PHE A 91 -11.45 -7.58 11.03
N LEU A 92 -10.67 -8.64 11.06
CA LEU A 92 -9.56 -8.83 12.00
C LEU A 92 -8.24 -8.48 11.29
N PRO A 93 -7.34 -7.69 11.92
CA PRO A 93 -6.04 -7.39 11.37
C PRO A 93 -5.11 -8.59 11.54
N PHE A 94 -4.48 -9.00 10.44
CA PHE A 94 -3.48 -10.06 10.40
C PHE A 94 -2.28 -9.63 9.56
N GLN A 95 -1.16 -10.30 9.79
CA GLN A 95 0.02 -10.19 8.95
C GLN A 95 0.36 -11.55 8.37
N ILE A 96 0.72 -11.56 7.09
CA ILE A 96 1.31 -12.73 6.44
C ILE A 96 2.73 -12.38 5.98
N ARG A 97 3.65 -13.31 6.19
CA ARG A 97 4.97 -13.31 5.59
C ARG A 97 5.15 -14.62 4.83
N VAL A 98 5.59 -14.53 3.57
CA VAL A 98 5.94 -15.70 2.76
C VAL A 98 7.39 -15.56 2.32
N THR A 99 8.15 -16.65 2.42
CA THR A 99 9.56 -16.68 2.04
C THR A 99 9.83 -17.94 1.22
N GLY A 100 10.55 -17.80 0.13
CA GLY A 100 10.95 -18.94 -0.69
C GLY A 100 11.99 -18.54 -1.74
N VAL A 101 12.51 -19.53 -2.47
CA VAL A 101 13.38 -19.25 -3.62
C VAL A 101 12.61 -18.43 -4.65
N ASP A 102 13.24 -17.38 -5.16
CA ASP A 102 12.60 -16.49 -6.14
C ASP A 102 12.17 -17.24 -7.40
N ARG A 103 10.89 -17.15 -7.70
CA ARG A 103 10.26 -17.69 -8.90
C ARG A 103 9.08 -16.82 -9.34
N PRO A 104 8.77 -16.74 -10.63
CA PRO A 104 7.59 -16.02 -11.08
C PRO A 104 6.30 -16.58 -10.48
N GLY A 105 5.42 -15.68 -10.01
CA GLY A 105 4.07 -16.02 -9.60
C GLY A 105 3.81 -16.09 -8.09
N ILE A 106 4.81 -15.89 -7.23
CA ILE A 106 4.63 -15.95 -5.75
C ILE A 106 3.51 -15.00 -5.30
N VAL A 107 3.59 -13.73 -5.67
CA VAL A 107 2.58 -12.73 -5.30
C VAL A 107 1.19 -13.15 -5.78
N GLN A 108 1.08 -13.57 -7.04
CA GLN A 108 -0.19 -13.94 -7.66
C GLN A 108 -0.85 -15.12 -6.95
N ARG A 109 -0.09 -16.19 -6.65
CA ARG A 109 -0.62 -17.40 -6.01
C ARG A 109 -1.09 -17.12 -4.58
N VAL A 110 -0.28 -16.41 -3.80
CA VAL A 110 -0.66 -16.04 -2.43
C VAL A 110 -1.89 -15.13 -2.42
N THR A 111 -1.90 -14.09 -3.24
CA THR A 111 -3.04 -13.15 -3.29
C THR A 111 -4.31 -13.79 -3.87
N ALA A 112 -4.20 -14.78 -4.76
CA ALA A 112 -5.34 -15.54 -5.26
C ALA A 112 -6.04 -16.34 -4.14
N VAL A 113 -5.27 -17.00 -3.24
CA VAL A 113 -5.83 -17.67 -2.06
C VAL A 113 -6.57 -16.66 -1.17
N LEU A 114 -5.95 -15.53 -0.88
CA LEU A 114 -6.54 -14.47 -0.04
C LEU A 114 -7.85 -13.95 -0.67
N ALA A 115 -7.81 -13.61 -1.96
CA ALA A 115 -8.97 -13.10 -2.69
C ALA A 115 -10.12 -14.12 -2.76
N GLY A 116 -9.82 -15.41 -2.98
CA GLY A 116 -10.80 -16.51 -3.00
C GLY A 116 -11.53 -16.70 -1.67
N ARG A 117 -10.98 -16.17 -0.58
CA ARG A 117 -11.57 -16.19 0.77
C ARG A 117 -12.12 -14.82 1.22
N GLY A 118 -12.18 -13.85 0.32
CA GLY A 118 -12.67 -12.50 0.64
C GLY A 118 -11.75 -11.72 1.59
N VAL A 119 -10.48 -12.13 1.74
CA VAL A 119 -9.49 -11.43 2.54
C VAL A 119 -8.98 -10.22 1.77
N ASN A 120 -9.07 -9.04 2.38
CA ASN A 120 -8.53 -7.82 1.80
C ASN A 120 -7.06 -7.62 2.19
N VAL A 121 -6.23 -7.24 1.21
CA VAL A 121 -4.84 -6.86 1.42
C VAL A 121 -4.78 -5.35 1.63
N ALA A 122 -4.43 -4.92 2.83
CA ALA A 122 -4.36 -3.50 3.19
C ALA A 122 -3.02 -2.85 2.78
N SER A 123 -1.94 -3.61 2.86
CA SER A 123 -0.62 -3.27 2.31
C SER A 123 0.13 -4.53 1.94
N LEU A 124 1.00 -4.42 0.95
CA LEU A 124 1.88 -5.51 0.51
C LEU A 124 3.24 -4.93 0.15
N GLU A 125 4.28 -5.54 0.68
CA GLU A 125 5.66 -5.26 0.33
C GLU A 125 6.34 -6.56 -0.08
N SER A 126 7.21 -6.49 -1.08
CA SER A 126 8.02 -7.64 -1.47
C SER A 126 9.43 -7.20 -1.84
N ARG A 127 10.40 -8.07 -1.57
CA ARG A 127 11.80 -7.81 -1.87
C ARG A 127 12.56 -9.10 -2.15
N LEU A 128 13.67 -8.94 -2.84
CA LEU A 128 14.67 -10.00 -3.00
C LEU A 128 15.77 -9.81 -1.95
N GLU A 129 16.12 -10.91 -1.30
CA GLU A 129 17.31 -11.01 -0.45
C GLU A 129 18.18 -12.16 -0.96
N PHE A 130 19.49 -12.04 -0.80
CA PHE A 130 20.41 -13.11 -1.19
C PHE A 130 20.86 -13.86 0.06
N ALA A 131 20.69 -15.18 0.05
CA ALA A 131 21.15 -16.05 1.13
C ALA A 131 22.68 -15.90 1.32
N PRO A 132 23.17 -15.57 2.52
CA PRO A 132 24.57 -15.23 2.74
C PRO A 132 25.55 -16.32 2.34
N GLU A 133 25.20 -17.60 2.51
CA GLU A 133 26.08 -18.74 2.27
C GLU A 133 26.06 -19.25 0.83
N SER A 134 24.88 -19.22 0.18
CA SER A 134 24.70 -19.80 -1.17
C SER A 134 24.57 -18.77 -2.28
N GLY A 135 24.33 -17.50 -1.94
CA GLY A 135 23.98 -16.47 -2.93
C GLY A 135 22.62 -16.68 -3.61
N THR A 136 21.82 -17.63 -3.11
CA THR A 136 20.49 -17.91 -3.70
C THR A 136 19.56 -16.73 -3.49
N ALA A 137 18.89 -16.30 -4.57
CA ALA A 137 17.87 -15.25 -4.48
C ALA A 137 16.62 -15.79 -3.75
N MET A 138 16.31 -15.17 -2.63
CA MET A 138 15.13 -15.46 -1.81
C MET A 138 14.13 -14.32 -2.00
N PHE A 139 12.90 -14.67 -2.32
CA PHE A 139 11.79 -13.74 -2.36
C PHE A 139 11.10 -13.69 -1.00
N ILE A 140 10.88 -12.48 -0.50
CA ILE A 140 10.15 -12.22 0.74
C ILE A 140 8.95 -11.36 0.39
N LEU A 141 7.77 -11.81 0.80
CA LEU A 141 6.51 -11.07 0.72
C LEU A 141 6.00 -10.85 2.12
N GLU A 142 5.63 -9.62 2.43
CA GLU A 142 5.00 -9.23 3.69
C GLU A 142 3.73 -8.45 3.38
N ALA A 143 2.62 -8.81 4.00
CA ALA A 143 1.37 -8.10 3.77
C ALA A 143 0.53 -7.98 5.05
N HIS A 144 -0.11 -6.81 5.20
CA HIS A 144 -1.16 -6.61 6.19
C HIS A 144 -2.50 -6.97 5.59
N LEU A 145 -3.23 -7.82 6.30
CA LEU A 145 -4.48 -8.40 5.85
C LEU A 145 -5.64 -7.91 6.72
N GLN A 146 -6.80 -7.83 6.10
CA GLN A 146 -8.08 -7.66 6.78
C GLN A 146 -8.92 -8.91 6.52
N ILE A 147 -8.94 -9.80 7.51
CA ILE A 147 -9.63 -11.09 7.42
C ILE A 147 -11.06 -10.90 7.90
N PRO A 148 -12.10 -11.29 7.11
CA PRO A 148 -13.47 -11.26 7.58
C PRO A 148 -13.62 -12.02 8.90
N SER A 149 -14.28 -11.42 9.91
CA SER A 149 -14.46 -12.06 11.22
C SER A 149 -15.24 -13.36 11.17
N ALA A 150 -16.06 -13.56 10.14
CA ALA A 150 -16.81 -14.78 9.90
C ALA A 150 -15.99 -15.90 9.23
N LEU A 151 -14.77 -15.61 8.75
CA LEU A 151 -13.93 -16.59 8.08
C LEU A 151 -13.26 -17.52 9.10
N ALA A 152 -13.40 -18.83 8.92
CA ALA A 152 -12.66 -19.79 9.70
C ALA A 152 -11.15 -19.74 9.34
N LEU A 153 -10.32 -19.24 10.25
CA LEU A 153 -8.86 -19.14 10.05
C LEU A 153 -8.21 -20.49 9.70
N ALA A 154 -8.75 -21.58 10.23
CA ALA A 154 -8.27 -22.93 9.93
C ALA A 154 -8.36 -23.27 8.43
N ASP A 155 -9.41 -22.81 7.75
CA ASP A 155 -9.59 -23.03 6.32
C ASP A 155 -8.62 -22.21 5.48
N LEU A 156 -8.43 -20.95 5.86
CA LEU A 156 -7.42 -20.08 5.22
C LEU A 156 -6.01 -20.66 5.38
N ARG A 157 -5.64 -21.06 6.60
CA ARG A 157 -4.33 -21.69 6.89
C ARG A 157 -4.12 -22.95 6.07
N ARG A 158 -5.14 -23.81 5.94
CA ARG A 158 -5.06 -25.05 5.15
C ARG A 158 -4.77 -24.79 3.68
N GLU A 159 -5.42 -23.79 3.08
CA GLU A 159 -5.18 -23.43 1.68
C GLU A 159 -3.81 -22.78 1.46
N LEU A 160 -3.40 -21.89 2.37
CA LEU A 160 -2.07 -21.30 2.32
C LEU A 160 -0.99 -22.38 2.47
N SER A 161 -1.14 -23.32 3.44
CA SER A 161 -0.21 -24.43 3.61
C SER A 161 -0.09 -25.25 2.35
N ARG A 162 -1.23 -25.64 1.75
CA ARG A 162 -1.21 -26.44 0.51
C ARG A 162 -0.42 -25.74 -0.61
N VAL A 163 -0.68 -24.45 -0.86
CA VAL A 163 0.00 -23.71 -1.92
C VAL A 163 1.49 -23.52 -1.59
N CYS A 164 1.83 -23.23 -0.34
CA CYS A 164 3.23 -23.04 0.07
C CYS A 164 4.01 -24.37 0.04
N GLU A 165 3.42 -25.49 0.43
CA GLU A 165 4.03 -26.82 0.35
C GLU A 165 4.28 -27.24 -1.11
N GLU A 166 3.30 -27.03 -2.02
CA GLU A 166 3.45 -27.32 -3.45
C GLU A 166 4.64 -26.58 -4.10
N GLU A 167 4.91 -25.37 -3.60
CA GLU A 167 5.94 -24.49 -4.15
C GLU A 167 7.24 -24.46 -3.32
N SER A 168 7.28 -25.18 -2.22
CA SER A 168 8.41 -25.16 -1.26
C SER A 168 8.67 -23.76 -0.70
N TRP A 169 7.60 -23.06 -0.28
CA TRP A 169 7.66 -21.79 0.43
C TRP A 169 7.31 -21.96 1.88
N ASP A 170 7.95 -21.17 2.73
CA ASP A 170 7.58 -21.02 4.13
C ASP A 170 6.62 -19.83 4.28
N TYR A 171 5.63 -19.95 5.17
CA TYR A 171 4.80 -18.82 5.52
C TYR A 171 4.51 -18.75 7.02
N THR A 172 4.26 -17.53 7.49
CA THR A 172 3.71 -17.26 8.82
C THR A 172 2.45 -16.40 8.66
N LEU A 173 1.43 -16.70 9.45
CA LEU A 173 0.21 -15.91 9.54
C LEU A 173 -0.09 -15.64 11.01
N GLY A 174 -0.04 -14.39 11.43
CA GLY A 174 -0.23 -13.95 12.82
C GLY A 174 -1.16 -12.73 12.92
N GLU A 175 -1.62 -12.43 14.13
CA GLU A 175 -2.33 -11.19 14.41
C GLU A 175 -1.37 -10.00 14.19
N GLY A 176 -1.88 -8.92 13.59
CA GLY A 176 -1.12 -7.73 13.21
C GLY A 176 -1.27 -6.58 14.20
#